data_529364bbc282621e887a3a0ed4220898
#
_entry.id   529364bbc282621e887a3a0ed4220898
#
_cell.length_a   1.000
_cell.length_b   1.000
_cell.length_c   1.000
_cell.angle_alpha   90.00
_cell.angle_beta   90.00
_cell.angle_gamma   90.00
#
_symmetry.space_group_name_H-M   'P 1'
#
loop_
_entity.id
_entity.type
_entity.pdbx_description
1 polymer ?
#
loop_
_entity_poly.entity_id
_entity_poly.type
_entity_poly.pdbx_seq_one_letter_code
_entity_poly.pdbx_strand_id
1 'polypeptide(L)'
;MEQNHDMDEIDLLELARLLWSHALQIAAAGIAAAVICLLVCTFVLTPRYQASVNLIVNSRQDGNASITSDNINSARNLIDTYAVIIKSNIVLNDVIEQLGLDMTYRQLLACVSVDGVGSTQIMSITATNEDPALAGKIVQAIAETAPDVIVDKVEAGSCKVVSDV
;
A
#
# COMPACT_ATOMS: atom_id res chain seq x y z
N MET A 1 35.11 62.27 -7.08
CA MET A 1 33.73 61.77 -7.03
C MET A 1 33.78 60.32 -6.63
N GLU A 2 33.85 60.09 -5.30
CA GLU A 2 33.75 58.74 -4.74
C GLU A 2 32.29 58.43 -4.57
N GLN A 3 31.80 57.46 -5.37
CA GLN A 3 30.51 56.85 -5.12
C GLN A 3 30.68 55.84 -3.98
N ASN A 4 30.30 56.26 -2.78
CA ASN A 4 30.03 55.35 -1.68
C ASN A 4 28.94 54.37 -2.14
N HIS A 5 29.36 53.15 -2.37
CA HIS A 5 28.48 52.01 -2.49
C HIS A 5 28.10 51.65 -1.05
N ASP A 6 27.07 52.29 -0.53
CA ASP A 6 26.38 51.82 0.68
C ASP A 6 25.87 50.42 0.36
N MET A 7 26.68 49.43 0.68
CA MET A 7 26.16 48.06 0.81
C MET A 7 25.18 48.14 1.99
N ASP A 8 23.90 47.94 1.69
CA ASP A 8 22.87 47.76 2.68
C ASP A 8 23.28 46.56 3.56
N GLU A 9 24.01 46.84 4.62
CA GLU A 9 24.26 45.89 5.68
C GLU A 9 22.90 45.62 6.33
N ILE A 10 22.32 44.47 6.03
CA ILE A 10 21.09 44.03 6.67
C ILE A 10 21.38 43.88 8.16
N ASP A 11 21.00 44.90 8.95
CA ASP A 11 21.16 44.86 10.40
C ASP A 11 20.25 43.79 10.97
N LEU A 12 20.85 42.64 11.30
CA LEU A 12 20.14 41.48 11.89
C LEU A 12 19.39 41.83 13.17
N LEU A 13 19.87 42.87 13.91
CA LEU A 13 19.21 43.34 15.11
C LEU A 13 17.93 44.13 14.80
N GLU A 14 17.92 44.90 13.72
CA GLU A 14 16.75 45.63 13.28
C GLU A 14 15.68 44.65 12.73
N LEU A 15 16.11 43.66 11.96
CA LEU A 15 15.26 42.58 11.49
C LEU A 15 14.66 41.80 12.66
N ALA A 16 15.44 41.46 13.67
CA ALA A 16 14.96 40.74 14.85
C ALA A 16 13.93 41.56 15.63
N ARG A 17 14.16 42.89 15.76
CA ARG A 17 13.22 43.80 16.45
C ARG A 17 11.90 43.95 15.68
N LEU A 18 11.97 44.05 14.36
CA LEU A 18 10.82 44.11 13.50
C LEU A 18 9.99 42.79 13.60
N LEU A 19 10.66 41.64 13.59
CA LEU A 19 10.02 40.35 13.76
C LEU A 19 9.34 40.22 15.13
N TRP A 20 9.99 40.69 16.18
CA TRP A 20 9.46 40.70 17.56
C TRP A 20 8.22 41.59 17.70
N SER A 21 8.22 42.76 17.05
CA SER A 21 7.08 43.68 17.09
C SER A 21 5.81 43.11 16.41
N HIS A 22 6.00 42.20 15.44
CA HIS A 22 4.89 41.53 14.72
C HIS A 22 4.70 40.08 15.16
N ALA A 23 5.40 39.64 16.20
CA ALA A 23 5.37 38.24 16.65
C ALA A 23 3.93 37.72 16.94
N LEU A 24 3.09 38.58 17.51
CA LEU A 24 1.68 38.20 17.79
C LEU A 24 0.87 37.98 16.51
N GLN A 25 1.10 38.79 15.47
CA GLN A 25 0.42 38.65 14.18
C GLN A 25 0.90 37.40 13.44
N ILE A 26 2.20 37.13 13.50
CA ILE A 26 2.79 35.92 12.91
C ILE A 26 2.26 34.66 13.62
N ALA A 27 2.21 34.70 14.96
CA ALA A 27 1.65 33.60 15.74
C ALA A 27 0.16 33.36 15.44
N ALA A 28 -0.63 34.44 15.34
CA ALA A 28 -2.05 34.35 15.00
C ALA A 28 -2.26 33.76 13.59
N ALA A 29 -1.47 34.20 12.60
CA ALA A 29 -1.50 33.66 11.25
C ALA A 29 -1.09 32.18 11.21
N GLY A 30 -0.08 31.80 11.98
CA GLY A 30 0.37 30.40 12.12
C GLY A 30 -0.70 29.51 12.72
N ILE A 31 -1.36 29.95 13.80
CA ILE A 31 -2.46 29.22 14.42
C ILE A 31 -3.66 29.09 13.46
N ALA A 32 -4.02 30.16 12.76
CA ALA A 32 -5.11 30.12 11.78
C ALA A 32 -4.81 29.12 10.65
N ALA A 33 -3.60 29.13 10.12
CA ALA A 33 -3.17 28.16 9.10
C ALA A 33 -3.18 26.71 9.62
N ALA A 34 -2.74 26.48 10.86
CA ALA A 34 -2.78 25.15 11.49
C ALA A 34 -4.21 24.63 11.67
N VAL A 35 -5.13 25.48 12.10
CA VAL A 35 -6.56 25.12 12.25
C VAL A 35 -7.16 24.79 10.89
N ILE A 36 -6.91 25.59 9.86
CA ILE A 36 -7.40 25.32 8.51
C ILE A 36 -6.83 23.99 7.98
N CYS A 37 -5.54 23.75 8.16
CA CYS A 37 -4.89 22.51 7.77
C CYS A 37 -5.52 21.30 8.49
N LEU A 38 -5.74 21.40 9.79
CA LEU A 38 -6.38 20.36 10.59
C LEU A 38 -7.81 20.07 10.12
N LEU A 39 -8.60 21.10 9.82
CA LEU A 39 -9.94 20.94 9.27
C LEU A 39 -9.91 20.24 7.91
N VAL A 40 -9.01 20.64 7.02
CA VAL A 40 -8.85 19.98 5.72
C VAL A 40 -8.44 18.52 5.89
N CYS A 41 -7.47 18.21 6.75
CA CYS A 41 -7.03 16.86 7.02
C CYS A 41 -8.14 15.96 7.58
N THR A 42 -8.98 16.49 8.45
CA THR A 42 -10.04 15.69 9.09
C THR A 42 -11.30 15.53 8.24
N PHE A 43 -11.66 16.54 7.42
CA PHE A 43 -12.89 16.53 6.64
C PHE A 43 -12.71 16.11 5.17
N VAL A 44 -11.50 16.30 4.60
CA VAL A 44 -11.24 16.02 3.17
C VAL A 44 -10.48 14.70 2.97
N LEU A 45 -9.60 14.33 3.90
CA LEU A 45 -8.85 13.06 3.79
C LEU A 45 -9.61 11.95 4.53
N THR A 46 -10.19 11.03 3.77
CA THR A 46 -10.72 9.77 4.33
C THR A 46 -9.55 8.86 4.69
N PRO A 47 -9.45 8.38 5.94
CA PRO A 47 -8.42 7.41 6.32
C PRO A 47 -8.62 6.11 5.51
N ARG A 48 -7.53 5.56 4.97
CA ARG A 48 -7.55 4.26 4.28
C ARG A 48 -6.73 3.27 5.08
N TYR A 49 -7.32 2.14 5.37
CA TYR A 49 -6.71 1.04 6.10
C TYR A 49 -6.26 -0.04 5.13
N GLN A 50 -5.14 -0.67 5.45
CA GLN A 50 -4.60 -1.78 4.68
C GLN A 50 -4.55 -3.03 5.54
N ALA A 51 -5.03 -4.13 5.00
CA ALA A 51 -4.82 -5.47 5.53
C ALA A 51 -3.99 -6.26 4.52
N SER A 52 -3.09 -7.11 5.02
CA SER A 52 -2.22 -7.91 4.16
C SER A 52 -2.09 -9.33 4.68
N VAL A 53 -2.05 -10.30 3.76
CA VAL A 53 -1.74 -11.70 4.04
C VAL A 53 -0.58 -12.15 3.16
N ASN A 54 0.28 -13.00 3.70
CA ASN A 54 1.40 -13.55 2.98
C ASN A 54 1.15 -15.01 2.62
N LEU A 55 1.36 -15.35 1.33
CA LEU A 55 1.28 -16.71 0.82
C LEU A 55 2.65 -17.17 0.35
N ILE A 56 3.03 -18.41 0.69
CA ILE A 56 4.21 -19.04 0.09
C ILE A 56 3.82 -19.71 -1.21
N VAL A 57 4.52 -19.35 -2.28
CA VAL A 57 4.42 -19.99 -3.58
C VAL A 57 5.46 -21.10 -3.64
N ASN A 58 5.00 -22.35 -3.62
CA ASN A 58 5.88 -23.50 -3.73
C ASN A 58 5.77 -24.10 -5.14
N SER A 59 6.87 -24.06 -5.90
CA SER A 59 6.95 -24.84 -7.13
C SER A 59 7.07 -26.32 -6.74
N ARG A 60 6.14 -27.17 -7.17
CA ARG A 60 6.28 -28.63 -7.02
C ARG A 60 7.59 -29.05 -7.69
N GLN A 61 8.61 -29.30 -6.90
CA GLN A 61 9.76 -30.10 -7.30
C GLN A 61 9.79 -31.34 -6.44
N ASP A 62 9.89 -32.48 -7.11
CA ASP A 62 10.05 -33.78 -6.49
C ASP A 62 11.12 -33.75 -5.41
N GLY A 63 10.82 -34.39 -4.28
CA GLY A 63 11.39 -34.30 -2.95
C GLY A 63 12.91 -34.37 -2.76
N ASN A 64 13.75 -33.85 -3.65
CA ASN A 64 15.21 -33.87 -3.50
C ASN A 64 15.95 -32.70 -4.15
N ALA A 65 15.32 -31.58 -4.42
CA ALA A 65 15.99 -30.43 -5.04
C ALA A 65 16.55 -29.46 -3.99
N SER A 66 17.86 -29.33 -3.97
CA SER A 66 18.57 -28.26 -3.27
C SER A 66 18.11 -26.88 -3.76
N ILE A 67 17.99 -25.92 -2.84
CA ILE A 67 17.64 -24.53 -3.15
C ILE A 67 18.76 -23.96 -4.06
N THR A 68 18.49 -23.83 -5.34
CA THR A 68 19.39 -23.26 -6.34
C THR A 68 18.83 -21.90 -6.79
N SER A 69 19.70 -21.00 -7.25
CA SER A 69 19.31 -19.67 -7.76
C SER A 69 18.27 -19.74 -8.89
N ASP A 70 18.29 -20.80 -9.68
CA ASP A 70 17.32 -21.06 -10.75
C ASP A 70 15.91 -21.34 -10.20
N ASN A 71 15.82 -21.96 -9.02
CA ASN A 71 14.55 -22.23 -8.34
C ASN A 71 13.91 -20.94 -7.82
N ILE A 72 14.73 -19.99 -7.38
CA ILE A 72 14.26 -18.67 -6.91
C ILE A 72 13.70 -17.85 -8.09
N ASN A 73 14.38 -17.86 -9.23
CA ASN A 73 13.91 -17.16 -10.42
C ASN A 73 12.62 -17.78 -10.98
N SER A 74 12.52 -19.11 -10.97
CA SER A 74 11.30 -19.83 -11.37
C SER A 74 10.13 -19.50 -10.44
N ALA A 75 10.36 -19.43 -9.14
CA ALA A 75 9.33 -19.05 -8.17
C ALA A 75 8.86 -17.59 -8.35
N ARG A 76 9.74 -16.66 -8.73
CA ARG A 76 9.36 -15.29 -9.06
C ARG A 76 8.42 -15.20 -10.26
N ASN A 77 8.73 -15.93 -11.33
CA ASN A 77 7.87 -15.99 -12.52
C ASN A 77 6.50 -16.57 -12.18
N LEU A 78 6.43 -17.50 -11.22
CA LEU A 78 5.15 -18.03 -10.71
C LEU A 78 4.38 -16.97 -9.92
N ILE A 79 5.05 -16.14 -9.11
CA ILE A 79 4.40 -15.06 -8.36
C ILE A 79 3.69 -14.08 -9.31
N ASP A 80 4.35 -13.67 -10.39
CA ASP A 80 3.76 -12.78 -11.39
C ASP A 80 2.53 -13.43 -12.06
N THR A 81 2.62 -14.71 -12.38
CA THR A 81 1.50 -15.49 -12.95
C THR A 81 0.34 -15.58 -11.96
N TYR A 82 0.63 -15.90 -10.70
CA TYR A 82 -0.39 -16.01 -9.66
C TYR A 82 -1.04 -14.66 -9.33
N ALA A 83 -0.27 -13.58 -9.36
CA ALA A 83 -0.80 -12.23 -9.21
C ALA A 83 -1.85 -11.89 -10.28
N VAL A 84 -1.62 -12.30 -11.52
CA VAL A 84 -2.59 -12.14 -12.61
C VAL A 84 -3.85 -12.99 -12.37
N ILE A 85 -3.69 -14.22 -11.90
CA ILE A 85 -4.82 -15.13 -11.62
C ILE A 85 -5.65 -14.58 -10.45
N ILE A 86 -5.03 -14.16 -9.37
CA ILE A 86 -5.71 -13.60 -8.19
C ILE A 86 -6.46 -12.33 -8.55
N LYS A 87 -5.88 -11.47 -9.39
CA LYS A 87 -6.54 -10.26 -9.90
C LYS A 87 -7.56 -10.52 -11.00
N SER A 88 -7.76 -11.76 -11.41
CA SER A 88 -8.74 -12.10 -12.45
C SER A 88 -10.18 -11.87 -11.96
N ASN A 89 -11.09 -11.73 -12.93
CA ASN A 89 -12.51 -11.59 -12.64
C ASN A 89 -13.12 -12.87 -11.99
N ILE A 90 -12.49 -14.02 -12.17
CA ILE A 90 -12.96 -15.28 -11.58
C ILE A 90 -12.81 -15.21 -10.06
N VAL A 91 -11.61 -14.91 -9.55
CA VAL A 91 -11.33 -14.84 -8.11
C VAL A 91 -12.06 -13.66 -7.46
N LEU A 92 -11.96 -12.46 -8.06
CA LEU A 92 -12.51 -11.26 -7.41
C LEU A 92 -14.04 -11.22 -7.44
N ASN A 93 -14.70 -11.78 -8.45
CA ASN A 93 -16.17 -11.89 -8.44
C ASN A 93 -16.65 -12.92 -7.42
N ASP A 94 -15.93 -14.03 -7.26
CA ASP A 94 -16.23 -15.02 -6.22
C ASP A 94 -16.14 -14.40 -4.82
N VAL A 95 -15.11 -13.62 -4.55
CA VAL A 95 -14.96 -12.86 -3.30
C VAL A 95 -16.09 -11.85 -3.09
N ILE A 96 -16.51 -11.12 -4.15
CA ILE A 96 -17.64 -10.19 -4.09
C ILE A 96 -18.93 -10.93 -3.70
N GLU A 97 -19.17 -12.07 -4.31
CA GLU A 97 -20.35 -12.89 -4.05
C GLU A 97 -20.32 -13.50 -2.65
N GLN A 98 -19.18 -14.08 -2.25
CA GLN A 98 -18.98 -14.69 -0.93
C GLN A 98 -19.20 -13.72 0.21
N LEU A 99 -18.70 -12.49 0.08
CA LEU A 99 -18.81 -11.45 1.10
C LEU A 99 -20.08 -10.57 0.95
N GLY A 100 -20.85 -10.75 -0.12
CA GLY A 100 -22.03 -9.94 -0.42
C GLY A 100 -21.72 -8.46 -0.59
N LEU A 101 -20.60 -8.13 -1.27
CA LEU A 101 -20.12 -6.75 -1.42
C LEU A 101 -20.94 -5.99 -2.47
N ASP A 102 -21.38 -4.78 -2.12
CA ASP A 102 -22.02 -3.87 -3.08
C ASP A 102 -20.95 -3.08 -3.88
N MET A 103 -20.08 -3.82 -4.58
CA MET A 103 -19.04 -3.25 -5.44
C MET A 103 -18.81 -4.10 -6.69
N THR A 104 -18.34 -3.42 -7.73
CA THR A 104 -18.00 -4.08 -8.99
C THR A 104 -16.60 -4.68 -8.94
N TYR A 105 -16.32 -5.64 -9.83
CA TYR A 105 -14.98 -6.19 -10.03
C TYR A 105 -13.89 -5.10 -10.15
N ARG A 106 -14.15 -4.02 -10.92
CA ARG A 106 -13.18 -2.94 -11.13
C ARG A 106 -12.89 -2.15 -9.86
N GLN A 107 -13.89 -1.97 -9.02
CA GLN A 107 -13.71 -1.29 -7.73
C GLN A 107 -12.89 -2.15 -6.78
N LEU A 108 -13.19 -3.45 -6.68
CA LEU A 108 -12.40 -4.36 -5.86
C LEU A 108 -10.97 -4.49 -6.39
N LEU A 109 -10.77 -4.60 -7.70
CA LEU A 109 -9.46 -4.66 -8.33
C LEU A 109 -8.59 -3.41 -8.01
N ALA A 110 -9.20 -2.23 -7.92
CA ALA A 110 -8.50 -0.99 -7.56
C ALA A 110 -8.08 -0.95 -6.07
N CYS A 111 -8.74 -1.75 -5.22
CA CYS A 111 -8.44 -1.84 -3.80
C CYS A 111 -7.45 -2.97 -3.45
N VAL A 112 -7.20 -3.91 -4.38
CA VAL A 112 -6.36 -5.09 -4.14
C VAL A 112 -5.03 -4.97 -4.89
N SER A 113 -3.92 -5.12 -4.16
CA SER A 113 -2.59 -5.32 -4.74
C SER A 113 -2.06 -6.71 -4.39
N VAL A 114 -1.27 -7.26 -5.30
CA VAL A 114 -0.59 -8.55 -5.14
C VAL A 114 0.84 -8.38 -5.61
N ASP A 115 1.78 -8.55 -4.70
CA ASP A 115 3.19 -8.24 -4.93
C ASP A 115 4.09 -9.32 -4.32
N GLY A 116 5.26 -9.56 -4.93
CA GLY A 116 6.28 -10.43 -4.37
C GLY A 116 7.06 -9.74 -3.25
N VAL A 117 7.33 -10.46 -2.16
CA VAL A 117 8.12 -9.93 -1.03
C VAL A 117 9.61 -10.12 -1.29
N GLY A 118 10.26 -9.06 -1.75
CA GLY A 118 11.70 -9.04 -2.02
C GLY A 118 12.14 -10.10 -3.03
N SER A 119 13.20 -10.84 -2.70
CA SER A 119 13.73 -11.95 -3.52
C SER A 119 13.30 -13.31 -3.00
N THR A 120 12.16 -13.40 -2.35
CA THR A 120 11.66 -14.63 -1.73
C THR A 120 10.59 -15.30 -2.57
N GLN A 121 10.13 -16.46 -2.13
CA GLN A 121 8.97 -17.18 -2.68
C GLN A 121 7.66 -16.77 -1.99
N ILE A 122 7.66 -15.60 -1.32
CA ILE A 122 6.50 -15.08 -0.61
C ILE A 122 5.81 -14.04 -1.48
N MET A 123 4.50 -14.18 -1.60
CA MET A 123 3.59 -13.24 -2.23
C MET A 123 2.74 -12.58 -1.15
N SER A 124 2.65 -11.26 -1.19
CA SER A 124 1.80 -10.47 -0.30
C SER A 124 0.55 -10.01 -1.06
N ILE A 125 -0.61 -10.32 -0.53
CA ILE A 125 -1.89 -9.80 -0.99
C ILE A 125 -2.31 -8.72 -0.03
N THR A 126 -2.57 -7.51 -0.52
CA THR A 126 -2.97 -6.35 0.28
C THR A 126 -4.29 -5.81 -0.23
N ALA A 127 -5.25 -5.61 0.67
CA ALA A 127 -6.49 -4.89 0.38
C ALA A 127 -6.50 -3.56 1.12
N THR A 128 -6.94 -2.50 0.44
CA THR A 128 -7.06 -1.15 0.98
C THR A 128 -8.52 -0.73 0.98
N ASN A 129 -9.06 -0.40 2.16
CA ASN A 129 -10.45 0.04 2.30
C ASN A 129 -10.58 1.13 3.38
N GLU A 130 -11.70 1.85 3.39
CA GLU A 130 -12.04 2.82 4.45
C GLU A 130 -12.45 2.12 5.75
N ASP A 131 -13.01 0.92 5.64
CA ASP A 131 -13.33 0.03 6.77
C ASP A 131 -12.21 -1.00 6.97
N PRO A 132 -11.49 -0.97 8.12
CA PRO A 132 -10.42 -1.94 8.41
C PRO A 132 -10.93 -3.38 8.53
N ALA A 133 -12.16 -3.58 9.03
CA ALA A 133 -12.74 -4.91 9.14
C ALA A 133 -13.07 -5.48 7.76
N LEU A 134 -13.50 -4.65 6.83
CA LEU A 134 -13.78 -5.07 5.45
C LEU A 134 -12.47 -5.35 4.69
N ALA A 135 -11.42 -4.54 4.88
CA ALA A 135 -10.11 -4.81 4.31
C ALA A 135 -9.58 -6.19 4.74
N GLY A 136 -9.70 -6.53 6.03
CA GLY A 136 -9.32 -7.84 6.55
C GLY A 136 -10.13 -8.98 5.93
N LYS A 137 -11.45 -8.86 5.86
CA LYS A 137 -12.33 -9.87 5.25
C LYS A 137 -12.04 -10.11 3.76
N ILE A 138 -11.77 -9.04 3.01
CA ILE A 138 -11.41 -9.14 1.58
C ILE A 138 -10.13 -9.95 1.40
N VAL A 139 -9.08 -9.61 2.17
CA VAL A 139 -7.80 -10.31 2.07
C VAL A 139 -7.94 -11.77 2.49
N GLN A 140 -8.69 -12.05 3.55
CA GLN A 140 -8.96 -13.42 4.00
C GLN A 140 -9.71 -14.23 2.95
N ALA A 141 -10.80 -13.69 2.39
CA ALA A 141 -11.57 -14.37 1.34
C ALA A 141 -10.71 -14.64 0.10
N ILE A 142 -9.86 -13.69 -0.32
CA ILE A 142 -8.92 -13.92 -1.42
C ILE A 142 -7.94 -15.05 -1.07
N ALA A 143 -7.40 -15.07 0.16
CA ALA A 143 -6.44 -16.07 0.61
C ALA A 143 -7.05 -17.48 0.68
N GLU A 144 -8.35 -17.57 0.93
CA GLU A 144 -9.10 -18.86 0.94
C GLU A 144 -9.46 -19.31 -0.48
N THR A 145 -9.90 -18.41 -1.35
CA THR A 145 -10.34 -18.73 -2.72
C THR A 145 -9.18 -18.91 -3.70
N ALA A 146 -8.13 -18.10 -3.59
CA ALA A 146 -7.05 -18.07 -4.57
C ALA A 146 -6.30 -19.40 -4.73
N PRO A 147 -5.96 -20.17 -3.66
CA PRO A 147 -5.25 -21.44 -3.80
C PRO A 147 -6.02 -22.47 -4.67
N ASP A 148 -7.34 -22.56 -4.50
CA ASP A 148 -8.16 -23.52 -5.23
C ASP A 148 -8.23 -23.18 -6.72
N VAL A 149 -8.38 -21.90 -7.05
CA VAL A 149 -8.38 -21.42 -8.44
C VAL A 149 -7.00 -21.58 -9.10
N ILE A 150 -5.92 -21.34 -8.35
CA ILE A 150 -4.56 -21.54 -8.87
C ILE A 150 -4.30 -23.02 -9.16
N VAL A 151 -4.68 -23.93 -8.27
CA VAL A 151 -4.50 -25.36 -8.48
C VAL A 151 -5.35 -25.85 -9.67
N ASP A 152 -6.57 -25.39 -9.81
CA ASP A 152 -7.47 -25.78 -10.92
C ASP A 152 -6.97 -25.27 -12.28
N LYS A 153 -6.40 -24.05 -12.33
CA LYS A 153 -6.01 -23.41 -13.61
C LYS A 153 -4.58 -23.67 -14.04
N VAL A 154 -3.67 -23.95 -13.10
CA VAL A 154 -2.23 -24.01 -13.41
C VAL A 154 -1.70 -25.46 -13.39
N GLU A 155 -2.43 -26.43 -12.84
CA GLU A 155 -1.99 -27.83 -12.64
C GLU A 155 -0.60 -27.98 -11.97
N ALA A 156 0.01 -26.88 -11.52
CA ALA A 156 1.36 -26.82 -11.01
C ALA A 156 1.48 -25.95 -9.76
N GLY A 157 1.80 -26.58 -8.66
CA GLY A 157 2.15 -25.88 -7.44
C GLY A 157 1.04 -25.86 -6.36
N SER A 158 1.44 -25.55 -5.14
CA SER A 158 0.53 -25.33 -4.03
C SER A 158 0.82 -23.96 -3.39
N CYS A 159 -0.23 -23.23 -3.03
CA CYS A 159 -0.15 -22.02 -2.23
C CYS A 159 -0.58 -22.33 -0.79
N LYS A 160 0.11 -21.78 0.19
CA LYS A 160 -0.25 -21.91 1.60
C LYS A 160 -0.18 -20.56 2.30
N VAL A 161 -1.21 -20.25 3.06
CA VAL A 161 -1.26 -19.07 3.95
C VAL A 161 -0.23 -19.25 5.06
N VAL A 162 0.54 -18.18 5.32
CA VAL A 162 1.64 -18.19 6.29
C VAL A 162 1.38 -17.28 7.47
N SER A 163 0.50 -16.28 7.31
CA SER A 163 0.13 -15.37 8.38
C SER A 163 -1.37 -15.07 8.34
N ASP A 164 -1.96 -14.91 9.51
CA ASP A 164 -3.33 -14.43 9.64
C ASP A 164 -3.38 -12.90 9.43
N VAL A 165 -4.55 -12.40 9.08
CA VAL A 165 -4.84 -11.00 8.77
C VAL A 165 -4.93 -10.14 10.05
#